data_99f1e924a485eed8d6706922b30289b0
#
_entry.id   99f1e924a485eed8d6706922b30289b0
#
_cell.length_a   1.000
_cell.length_b   1.000
_cell.length_c   1.000
_cell.angle_alpha   90.00
_cell.angle_beta   90.00
_cell.angle_gamma   90.00
#
_symmetry.space_group_name_H-M   'P 1'
#
loop_
_entity.id
_entity.type
_entity.pdbx_description
1 polymer ?
#
loop_
_entity_poly.entity_id
_entity_poly.type
_entity_poly.pdbx_seq_one_letter_code
_entity_poly.pdbx_strand_id
1 'polypeptide(L)'
;MKTGIVRIGYALITFGTSTVTFGTPIYLADAQAGAREYSAEPKGDLHTVWANSALVYAGNANSGYDIDVTLIDIIDDIAKSWYGDVSATMGSTAGVAEEGKAVARPHFALILSEETTDGTGKTTVYYNCCAGKKPSMNGKTKEDGDWDDQFVEYSLISAPLENPSDNKKWVKIELPGTSELAAVSFPTITT
;
A
#
# COMPACT_ATOMS: atom_id res chain seq x y z
N MET A 1 -14.90 -15.47 4.05
CA MET A 1 -14.24 -15.54 2.73
C MET A 1 -14.31 -14.16 2.13
N LYS A 2 -13.22 -13.66 1.54
CA LYS A 2 -13.18 -12.34 0.88
C LYS A 2 -13.89 -12.46 -0.47
N THR A 3 -14.65 -11.47 -0.87
CA THR A 3 -15.45 -11.48 -2.11
C THR A 3 -15.00 -10.44 -3.14
N GLY A 4 -14.33 -9.39 -2.71
CA GLY A 4 -13.82 -8.37 -3.64
C GLY A 4 -13.18 -7.19 -2.93
N ILE A 5 -12.39 -6.42 -3.68
CA ILE A 5 -11.84 -5.15 -3.23
C ILE A 5 -12.92 -4.10 -3.42
N VAL A 6 -13.23 -3.36 -2.36
CA VAL A 6 -14.22 -2.27 -2.39
C VAL A 6 -13.52 -0.95 -2.63
N ARG A 7 -12.34 -0.76 -2.03
CA ARG A 7 -11.67 0.54 -2.04
C ARG A 7 -10.18 0.40 -1.75
N ILE A 8 -9.40 1.24 -2.42
CA ILE A 8 -7.98 1.48 -2.12
C ILE A 8 -7.78 2.93 -1.72
N GLY A 9 -6.97 3.15 -0.71
CA GLY A 9 -6.55 4.48 -0.29
C GLY A 9 -5.13 4.46 0.26
N TYR A 10 -4.60 5.64 0.52
CA TYR A 10 -3.29 5.81 1.14
C TYR A 10 -3.25 7.08 1.98
N ALA A 11 -2.37 7.12 2.96
CA ALA A 11 -2.07 8.30 3.76
C ALA A 11 -0.56 8.51 3.80
N LEU A 12 -0.08 9.67 3.35
CA LEU A 12 1.35 9.98 3.33
C LEU A 12 1.91 10.04 4.74
N ILE A 13 3.15 9.59 4.92
CA ILE A 13 3.84 9.62 6.21
C ILE A 13 4.90 10.72 6.19
N THR A 14 4.92 11.51 7.25
CA THR A 14 5.96 12.50 7.50
C THR A 14 6.74 12.08 8.75
N PHE A 15 8.06 11.92 8.57
CA PHE A 15 8.99 11.61 9.66
C PHE A 15 9.56 12.91 10.22
N GLY A 16 9.28 13.20 11.48
CA GLY A 16 9.95 14.25 12.25
C GLY A 16 11.07 13.67 13.12
N THR A 17 11.76 14.52 13.86
CA THR A 17 12.90 14.10 14.71
C THR A 17 12.47 13.10 15.81
N SER A 18 11.27 13.25 16.35
CA SER A 18 10.72 12.39 17.41
C SER A 18 9.23 12.11 17.21
N THR A 19 8.74 12.31 15.99
CA THR A 19 7.32 12.14 15.66
C THR A 19 7.16 11.47 14.31
N VAL A 20 6.10 10.70 14.20
CA VAL A 20 5.60 10.16 12.93
C VAL A 20 4.17 10.61 12.79
N THR A 21 3.86 11.28 11.69
CA THR A 21 2.50 11.78 11.43
C THR A 21 1.97 11.21 10.12
N PHE A 22 0.68 10.88 10.13
CA PHE A 22 -0.04 10.45 8.93
C PHE A 22 -0.84 11.62 8.38
N GLY A 23 -0.77 11.81 7.08
CA GLY A 23 -1.65 12.75 6.37
C GLY A 23 -3.09 12.26 6.35
N THR A 24 -3.98 13.10 5.85
CA THR A 24 -5.37 12.71 5.60
C THR A 24 -5.41 11.59 4.57
N PRO A 25 -6.17 10.51 4.80
CA PRO A 25 -6.35 9.45 3.82
C PRO A 25 -6.90 9.98 2.50
N ILE A 26 -6.32 9.53 1.41
CA ILE A 26 -6.74 9.81 0.03
C ILE A 26 -7.20 8.49 -0.56
N TYR A 27 -8.44 8.42 -1.02
CA TYR A 27 -9.01 7.24 -1.64
C TYR A 27 -9.01 7.40 -3.16
N LEU A 28 -8.62 6.33 -3.84
CA LEU A 28 -8.62 6.29 -5.29
C LEU A 28 -10.07 6.16 -5.78
N ALA A 29 -10.46 7.01 -6.72
CA ALA A 29 -11.81 6.97 -7.29
C ALA A 29 -11.99 5.72 -8.15
N ASP A 30 -13.12 5.02 -8.00
CA ASP A 30 -13.42 3.76 -8.68
C ASP A 30 -13.35 3.87 -10.22
N ALA A 31 -13.69 5.04 -10.76
CA ALA A 31 -13.68 5.30 -12.21
C ALA A 31 -12.27 5.48 -12.80
N GLN A 32 -11.26 5.77 -11.98
CA GLN A 32 -9.89 6.08 -12.43
C GLN A 32 -8.88 5.02 -12.03
N ALA A 33 -9.17 4.26 -10.97
CA ALA A 33 -8.24 3.35 -10.36
C ALA A 33 -8.90 2.08 -9.86
N GLY A 34 -9.90 1.58 -10.58
CA GLY A 34 -10.55 0.33 -10.19
C GLY A 34 -9.51 -0.71 -9.82
N ALA A 35 -9.42 -1.05 -8.52
CA ALA A 35 -8.54 -2.09 -8.07
C ALA A 35 -9.10 -3.43 -8.50
N ARG A 36 -8.34 -4.16 -9.30
CA ARG A 36 -8.71 -5.48 -9.77
C ARG A 36 -8.28 -6.56 -8.79
N GLU A 37 -7.06 -6.45 -8.33
CA GLU A 37 -6.41 -7.49 -7.54
C GLU A 37 -5.36 -6.89 -6.62
N TYR A 38 -5.12 -7.52 -5.50
CA TYR A 38 -3.91 -7.32 -4.72
C TYR A 38 -3.42 -8.63 -4.12
N SER A 39 -2.12 -8.72 -3.90
CA SER A 39 -1.50 -9.75 -3.07
C SER A 39 -0.66 -9.10 -1.98
N ALA A 40 -0.54 -9.76 -0.84
CA ALA A 40 0.32 -9.30 0.25
C ALA A 40 0.99 -10.51 0.90
N GLU A 41 2.28 -10.67 0.64
CA GLU A 41 3.08 -11.77 1.15
C GLU A 41 3.90 -11.33 2.37
N PRO A 42 3.78 -11.99 3.52
CA PRO A 42 4.55 -11.64 4.71
C PRO A 42 6.03 -11.94 4.51
N LYS A 43 6.87 -11.01 4.97
CA LYS A 43 8.33 -11.17 5.05
C LYS A 43 8.73 -11.66 6.43
N GLY A 44 9.63 -12.60 6.48
CA GLY A 44 10.23 -13.08 7.72
C GLY A 44 10.27 -14.59 7.79
N ASP A 45 11.35 -15.10 8.37
CA ASP A 45 11.57 -16.52 8.52
C ASP A 45 11.10 -17.00 9.90
N LEU A 46 10.53 -18.19 9.93
CA LEU A 46 10.24 -18.89 11.17
C LEU A 46 11.57 -19.42 11.77
N HIS A 47 11.97 -18.85 12.87
CA HIS A 47 13.10 -19.39 13.64
C HIS A 47 12.61 -20.42 14.65
N THR A 48 13.08 -21.65 14.53
CA THR A 48 12.74 -22.76 15.42
C THR A 48 13.98 -23.29 16.11
N VAL A 49 13.88 -23.55 17.42
CA VAL A 49 14.92 -24.21 18.19
C VAL A 49 14.38 -25.53 18.73
N TRP A 50 15.08 -26.61 18.41
CA TRP A 50 14.76 -27.96 18.86
C TRP A 50 15.77 -28.42 19.89
N ALA A 51 15.31 -28.99 20.98
CA ALA A 51 16.13 -29.66 21.98
C ALA A 51 15.48 -30.97 22.42
N ASN A 52 16.26 -32.04 22.51
CA ASN A 52 15.79 -33.38 22.89
C ASN A 52 14.59 -33.89 22.08
N SER A 53 14.62 -33.66 20.76
CA SER A 53 13.55 -34.01 19.81
C SER A 53 12.20 -33.29 20.06
N ALA A 54 12.20 -32.24 20.87
CA ALA A 54 11.03 -31.41 21.10
C ALA A 54 11.28 -29.96 20.61
N LEU A 55 10.23 -29.34 20.08
CA LEU A 55 10.26 -27.92 19.71
C LEU A 55 10.25 -27.09 21.00
N VAL A 56 11.38 -26.43 21.31
CA VAL A 56 11.55 -25.62 22.53
C VAL A 56 11.17 -24.17 22.29
N TYR A 57 11.44 -23.65 21.08
CA TYR A 57 11.16 -22.28 20.70
C TYR A 57 10.77 -22.20 19.24
N ALA A 58 9.71 -21.43 18.95
CA ALA A 58 9.33 -21.02 17.61
C ALA A 58 9.01 -19.53 17.66
N GLY A 59 9.74 -18.74 16.90
CA GLY A 59 9.52 -17.30 16.81
C GLY A 59 9.54 -16.87 15.36
N ASN A 60 8.60 -16.00 14.97
CA ASN A 60 8.57 -15.35 13.67
C ASN A 60 8.75 -13.85 13.84
N ALA A 61 9.77 -13.29 13.21
CA ALA A 61 9.92 -11.85 13.08
C ALA A 61 9.21 -11.41 11.81
N ASN A 62 8.01 -10.83 11.93
CA ASN A 62 7.35 -10.21 10.80
C ASN A 62 8.11 -8.91 10.43
N SER A 63 8.90 -8.98 9.36
CA SER A 63 9.69 -7.85 8.85
C SER A 63 8.95 -7.00 7.82
N GLY A 64 7.66 -7.22 7.62
CA GLY A 64 6.81 -6.48 6.68
C GLY A 64 6.11 -7.37 5.68
N TYR A 65 5.70 -6.77 4.57
CA TYR A 65 5.01 -7.43 3.47
C TYR A 65 5.58 -6.97 2.13
N ASP A 66 5.63 -7.87 1.17
CA ASP A 66 5.65 -7.52 -0.25
C ASP A 66 4.21 -7.46 -0.73
N ILE A 67 3.82 -6.36 -1.34
CA ILE A 67 2.43 -6.09 -1.72
C ILE A 67 2.41 -5.72 -3.19
N ASP A 68 1.66 -6.46 -3.99
CA ASP A 68 1.38 -6.13 -5.38
C ASP A 68 -0.07 -5.69 -5.50
N VAL A 69 -0.29 -4.58 -6.19
CA VAL A 69 -1.61 -3.98 -6.42
C VAL A 69 -1.80 -3.78 -7.91
N THR A 70 -2.83 -4.38 -8.48
CA THR A 70 -3.18 -4.22 -9.89
C THR A 70 -4.33 -3.23 -10.04
N LEU A 71 -4.08 -2.16 -10.78
CA LEU A 71 -5.05 -1.10 -11.09
C LEU A 71 -5.38 -1.08 -12.57
N ILE A 72 -6.52 -0.47 -12.92
CA ILE A 72 -6.97 -0.35 -14.30
C ILE A 72 -6.12 0.65 -15.08
N ASP A 73 -5.61 1.71 -14.42
CA ASP A 73 -4.90 2.79 -15.10
C ASP A 73 -3.72 3.33 -14.26
N ILE A 74 -2.86 4.09 -14.91
CA ILE A 74 -1.82 4.89 -14.26
C ILE A 74 -2.40 6.24 -13.87
N ILE A 75 -2.33 6.54 -12.58
CA ILE A 75 -2.91 7.76 -12.04
C ILE A 75 -1.79 8.72 -11.69
N ASP A 76 -1.89 9.96 -12.18
CA ASP A 76 -0.95 11.05 -11.89
C ASP A 76 -0.73 11.27 -10.39
N ASP A 77 -1.78 11.09 -9.57
CA ASP A 77 -1.69 11.23 -8.12
C ASP A 77 -0.85 10.13 -7.48
N ILE A 78 -0.91 8.89 -8.01
CA ILE A 78 -0.01 7.80 -7.60
C ILE A 78 1.43 8.10 -8.01
N ALA A 79 1.65 8.60 -9.23
CA ALA A 79 2.97 8.96 -9.69
C ALA A 79 3.63 9.99 -8.74
N LYS A 80 2.89 11.01 -8.32
CA LYS A 80 3.37 12.01 -7.36
C LYS A 80 3.53 11.45 -5.94
N SER A 81 2.51 10.78 -5.44
CA SER A 81 2.42 10.39 -4.02
C SER A 81 3.23 9.16 -3.68
N TRP A 82 3.38 8.20 -4.59
CA TRP A 82 4.12 6.95 -4.35
C TRP A 82 5.54 6.98 -4.90
N TYR A 83 5.76 7.72 -6.01
CA TYR A 83 7.06 7.75 -6.68
C TYR A 83 7.81 9.06 -6.51
N GLY A 84 7.14 10.11 -6.03
CA GLY A 84 7.75 11.42 -5.81
C GLY A 84 7.92 12.24 -7.10
N ASP A 85 7.12 11.94 -8.13
CA ASP A 85 7.08 12.75 -9.34
C ASP A 85 6.52 14.15 -9.04
N VAL A 86 6.85 15.11 -9.86
CA VAL A 86 6.50 16.51 -9.65
C VAL A 86 5.48 16.98 -10.67
N SER A 87 4.59 17.87 -10.25
CA SER A 87 3.74 18.60 -11.19
C SER A 87 4.57 19.50 -12.08
N ALA A 88 4.38 19.42 -13.37
CA ALA A 88 5.11 20.20 -14.36
C ALA A 88 4.16 20.71 -15.44
N THR A 89 4.62 21.73 -16.20
CA THR A 89 3.88 22.23 -17.37
C THR A 89 4.79 22.25 -18.58
N MET A 90 4.25 21.90 -19.74
CA MET A 90 4.89 22.09 -21.02
C MET A 90 4.03 23.03 -21.85
N GLY A 91 4.53 24.25 -22.06
CA GLY A 91 3.72 25.35 -22.61
C GLY A 91 2.57 25.71 -21.66
N SER A 92 1.34 25.56 -22.11
CA SER A 92 0.13 25.77 -21.30
C SER A 92 -0.50 24.47 -20.75
N THR A 93 0.10 23.31 -21.04
CA THR A 93 -0.45 22.00 -20.65
C THR A 93 0.21 21.53 -19.36
N ALA A 94 -0.61 21.27 -18.33
CA ALA A 94 -0.16 20.69 -17.07
C ALA A 94 0.02 19.17 -17.22
N GLY A 95 0.96 18.61 -16.50
CA GLY A 95 1.26 17.18 -16.45
C GLY A 95 2.13 16.82 -15.26
N VAL A 96 2.65 15.61 -15.28
CA VAL A 96 3.57 15.08 -14.27
C VAL A 96 4.91 14.80 -14.93
N ALA A 97 5.99 15.19 -14.26
CA ALA A 97 7.35 14.98 -14.72
C ALA A 97 8.14 14.12 -13.74
N GLU A 98 8.94 13.23 -14.30
CA GLU A 98 9.93 12.44 -13.57
C GLU A 98 11.30 13.09 -13.65
N GLU A 99 11.93 13.35 -12.51
CA GLU A 99 13.32 13.79 -12.48
C GLU A 99 14.27 12.62 -12.67
N GLY A 100 15.29 12.80 -13.52
CA GLY A 100 16.32 11.79 -13.81
C GLY A 100 17.38 11.59 -12.71
N LYS A 101 17.13 12.08 -11.49
CA LYS A 101 18.00 11.90 -10.32
C LYS A 101 17.39 10.92 -9.32
N ALA A 102 18.21 10.39 -8.42
CA ALA A 102 17.70 9.60 -7.30
C ALA A 102 16.86 10.48 -6.36
N VAL A 103 15.55 10.26 -6.35
CA VAL A 103 14.61 10.89 -5.44
C VAL A 103 14.26 9.89 -4.34
N ALA A 104 14.26 10.32 -3.09
CA ALA A 104 13.77 9.51 -2.00
C ALA A 104 12.28 9.20 -2.23
N ARG A 105 11.93 7.92 -2.19
CA ARG A 105 10.52 7.50 -2.34
C ARG A 105 9.69 8.01 -1.16
N PRO A 106 8.51 8.57 -1.40
CA PRO A 106 7.57 8.87 -0.33
C PRO A 106 7.17 7.61 0.43
N HIS A 107 6.95 7.75 1.73
CA HIS A 107 6.39 6.70 2.57
C HIS A 107 4.91 6.98 2.82
N PHE A 108 4.11 5.94 2.86
CA PHE A 108 2.69 6.06 3.08
C PHE A 108 2.12 4.83 3.79
N ALA A 109 0.97 4.99 4.42
CA ALA A 109 0.15 3.88 4.87
C ALA A 109 -0.81 3.49 3.75
N LEU A 110 -0.84 2.22 3.35
CA LEU A 110 -1.76 1.69 2.35
C LEU A 110 -3.03 1.20 3.03
N ILE A 111 -4.19 1.58 2.51
CA ILE A 111 -5.51 1.23 3.02
C ILE A 111 -6.23 0.38 1.98
N LEU A 112 -6.60 -0.84 2.34
CA LEU A 112 -7.31 -1.78 1.49
C LEU A 112 -8.61 -2.18 2.16
N SER A 113 -9.76 -1.91 1.53
CA SER A 113 -11.07 -2.34 2.01
C SER A 113 -11.62 -3.45 1.13
N GLU A 114 -12.10 -4.51 1.76
CA GLU A 114 -12.59 -5.71 1.11
C GLU A 114 -13.96 -6.09 1.64
N GLU A 115 -14.81 -6.58 0.77
CA GLU A 115 -16.03 -7.25 1.19
C GLU A 115 -15.73 -8.66 1.70
N THR A 116 -16.54 -9.09 2.66
CA THR A 116 -16.54 -10.46 3.18
C THR A 116 -17.90 -11.10 2.94
N THR A 117 -17.95 -12.42 2.85
CA THR A 117 -19.20 -13.17 2.56
C THR A 117 -20.29 -13.01 3.61
N ASP A 118 -19.95 -12.52 4.80
CA ASP A 118 -20.90 -12.21 5.89
C ASP A 118 -21.45 -10.78 5.82
N GLY A 119 -21.01 -9.98 4.83
CA GLY A 119 -21.43 -8.60 4.62
C GLY A 119 -20.84 -7.59 5.60
N THR A 120 -19.97 -7.99 6.52
CA THR A 120 -19.35 -7.06 7.48
C THR A 120 -18.23 -6.24 6.86
N GLY A 121 -17.52 -6.81 5.88
CA GLY A 121 -16.36 -6.20 5.27
C GLY A 121 -15.16 -6.09 6.21
N LYS A 122 -14.02 -5.71 5.64
CA LYS A 122 -12.75 -5.57 6.36
C LYS A 122 -11.90 -4.50 5.73
N THR A 123 -11.31 -3.64 6.54
CA THR A 123 -10.28 -2.68 6.11
C THR A 123 -8.94 -3.06 6.72
N THR A 124 -7.93 -3.24 5.88
CA THR A 124 -6.55 -3.51 6.30
C THR A 124 -5.70 -2.28 6.02
N VAL A 125 -4.97 -1.82 7.02
CA VAL A 125 -4.01 -0.73 6.88
C VAL A 125 -2.61 -1.29 7.06
N TYR A 126 -1.77 -1.19 6.03
CA TYR A 126 -0.35 -1.51 6.08
C TYR A 126 0.43 -0.23 6.35
N TYR A 127 1.18 -0.21 7.45
CA TYR A 127 2.02 0.93 7.82
C TYR A 127 3.32 0.93 7.00
N ASN A 128 3.87 2.12 6.79
CA ASN A 128 5.19 2.34 6.20
C ASN A 128 5.44 1.59 4.88
N CYS A 129 4.54 1.77 3.94
CA CYS A 129 4.70 1.30 2.58
C CYS A 129 5.58 2.25 1.77
N CYS A 130 6.33 1.69 0.85
CA CYS A 130 7.15 2.42 -0.11
C CYS A 130 7.01 1.74 -1.48
N ALA A 131 6.86 2.53 -2.53
CA ALA A 131 6.78 1.99 -3.88
C ALA A 131 8.12 1.46 -4.37
N GLY A 132 8.09 0.31 -5.00
CA GLY A 132 9.23 -0.33 -5.66
C GLY A 132 9.59 0.33 -6.98
N LYS A 133 9.88 -0.49 -7.98
CA LYS A 133 10.11 0.00 -9.34
C LYS A 133 8.80 0.51 -9.94
N LYS A 134 8.89 1.58 -10.75
CA LYS A 134 7.73 2.02 -11.54
C LYS A 134 7.24 0.91 -12.46
N PRO A 135 5.91 0.80 -12.63
CA PRO A 135 5.34 -0.19 -13.53
C PRO A 135 5.80 0.03 -14.97
N SER A 136 5.86 -1.04 -15.73
CA SER A 136 6.13 -0.97 -17.17
C SER A 136 4.90 -0.43 -17.89
N MET A 137 5.10 0.51 -18.80
CA MET A 137 4.05 1.04 -19.66
C MET A 137 4.13 0.36 -21.01
N ASN A 138 3.06 -0.29 -21.42
CA ASN A 138 2.91 -0.89 -22.74
C ASN A 138 1.74 -0.23 -23.45
N GLY A 139 1.99 0.41 -24.58
CA GLY A 139 0.94 0.95 -25.42
C GLY A 139 0.71 0.03 -26.63
N LYS A 140 -0.54 -0.35 -26.88
CA LYS A 140 -0.95 -1.02 -28.13
C LYS A 140 -1.92 -0.13 -28.88
N THR A 141 -1.81 -0.12 -30.20
CA THR A 141 -2.84 0.46 -31.05
C THR A 141 -4.05 -0.46 -31.04
N LYS A 142 -5.24 0.11 -30.89
CA LYS A 142 -6.50 -0.63 -30.98
C LYS A 142 -6.59 -1.27 -32.37
N GLU A 143 -6.61 -2.59 -32.43
CA GLU A 143 -6.99 -3.35 -33.61
C GLU A 143 -8.49 -3.56 -33.63
N ASP A 144 -9.06 -3.67 -34.85
CA ASP A 144 -10.51 -3.71 -35.05
C ASP A 144 -11.14 -4.94 -34.36
N GLY A 145 -11.90 -4.70 -33.28
CA GLY A 145 -12.70 -5.71 -32.59
C GLY A 145 -12.16 -6.29 -31.28
N ASP A 146 -10.89 -6.09 -30.92
CA ASP A 146 -10.32 -6.58 -29.67
C ASP A 146 -10.06 -5.45 -28.67
N TRP A 147 -10.61 -5.62 -27.45
CA TRP A 147 -10.25 -4.82 -26.28
C TRP A 147 -9.24 -5.60 -25.47
N ASP A 148 -7.98 -5.18 -25.54
CA ASP A 148 -6.95 -5.69 -24.65
C ASP A 148 -6.91 -4.79 -23.41
N ASP A 149 -7.50 -5.27 -22.32
CA ASP A 149 -7.50 -4.57 -21.05
C ASP A 149 -6.05 -4.48 -20.53
N GLN A 150 -5.52 -3.27 -20.48
CA GLN A 150 -4.17 -3.04 -19.95
C GLN A 150 -4.27 -2.71 -18.47
N PHE A 151 -3.82 -3.65 -17.64
CA PHE A 151 -3.72 -3.44 -16.21
C PHE A 151 -2.30 -3.04 -15.81
N VAL A 152 -2.20 -2.25 -14.78
CA VAL A 152 -0.93 -1.76 -14.24
C VAL A 152 -0.70 -2.36 -12.88
N GLU A 153 0.39 -3.10 -12.75
CA GLU A 153 0.82 -3.71 -11.48
C GLU A 153 1.83 -2.82 -10.77
N TYR A 154 1.51 -2.48 -9.53
CA TYR A 154 2.34 -1.69 -8.64
C TYR A 154 2.89 -2.56 -7.53
N SER A 155 4.20 -2.71 -7.47
CA SER A 155 4.87 -3.44 -6.39
C SER A 155 5.26 -2.48 -5.27
N LEU A 156 4.83 -2.81 -4.05
CA LEU A 156 5.06 -2.05 -2.84
C LEU A 156 5.77 -2.91 -1.80
N ILE A 157 6.55 -2.27 -0.96
CA ILE A 157 7.20 -2.91 0.19
C ILE A 157 6.66 -2.24 1.44
N SER A 158 6.10 -3.02 2.35
CA SER A 158 5.75 -2.57 3.69
C SER A 158 6.82 -2.99 4.68
N ALA A 159 7.16 -2.11 5.62
CA ALA A 159 8.09 -2.38 6.69
C ALA A 159 7.47 -2.01 8.06
N PRO A 160 7.97 -2.58 9.18
CA PRO A 160 7.53 -2.17 10.51
C PRO A 160 7.76 -0.68 10.74
N LEU A 161 6.76 0.00 11.29
CA LEU A 161 6.81 1.41 11.68
C LEU A 161 6.78 1.52 13.20
N GLU A 162 7.82 2.15 13.75
CA GLU A 162 7.91 2.37 15.20
C GLU A 162 7.04 3.56 15.62
N ASN A 163 6.20 3.32 16.62
CA ASN A 163 5.45 4.38 17.27
C ASN A 163 6.36 5.09 18.28
N PRO A 164 6.68 6.38 18.10
CA PRO A 164 7.61 7.10 18.97
C PRO A 164 7.13 7.23 20.42
N SER A 165 5.83 7.04 20.67
CA SER A 165 5.23 7.20 22.00
C SER A 165 5.43 6.00 22.91
N ASP A 166 5.54 4.79 22.36
CA ASP A 166 5.65 3.53 23.12
C ASP A 166 6.73 2.58 22.61
N ASN A 167 7.50 2.99 21.60
CA ASN A 167 8.55 2.23 20.92
C ASN A 167 8.10 0.87 20.36
N LYS A 168 6.79 0.68 20.18
CA LYS A 168 6.24 -0.52 19.54
C LYS A 168 6.28 -0.40 18.05
N LYS A 169 6.56 -1.52 17.38
CA LYS A 169 6.61 -1.60 15.92
C LYS A 169 5.33 -2.22 15.38
N TRP A 170 4.68 -1.52 14.48
CA TRP A 170 3.45 -1.93 13.83
C TRP A 170 3.68 -2.17 12.35
N VAL A 171 3.15 -3.27 11.82
CA VAL A 171 3.24 -3.60 10.41
C VAL A 171 1.90 -3.37 9.73
N LYS A 172 0.82 -3.91 10.32
CA LYS A 172 -0.55 -3.73 9.82
C LYS A 172 -1.57 -3.73 10.96
N ILE A 173 -2.74 -3.19 10.67
CA ILE A 173 -3.95 -3.35 11.48
C ILE A 173 -5.10 -3.79 10.59
N GLU A 174 -6.01 -4.58 11.12
CA GLU A 174 -7.24 -5.01 10.47
C GLU A 174 -8.44 -4.50 11.25
N LEU A 175 -9.31 -3.78 10.57
CA LEU A 175 -10.49 -3.14 11.14
C LEU A 175 -11.76 -3.73 10.52
N PRO A 176 -12.84 -3.90 11.28
CA PRO A 176 -14.13 -4.31 10.72
C PRO A 176 -14.73 -3.18 9.87
N GLY A 177 -15.46 -3.56 8.81
CA GLY A 177 -16.15 -2.63 7.92
C GLY A 177 -15.29 -2.13 6.76
N THR A 178 -15.96 -1.48 5.82
CA THR A 178 -15.38 -0.94 4.57
C THR A 178 -15.51 0.58 4.45
N SER A 179 -15.95 1.26 5.52
CA SER A 179 -16.08 2.72 5.52
C SER A 179 -14.73 3.41 5.37
N GLU A 180 -14.75 4.60 4.77
CA GLU A 180 -13.56 5.43 4.68
C GLU A 180 -13.05 5.82 6.08
N LEU A 181 -11.76 5.68 6.26
CA LEU A 181 -11.11 6.14 7.49
C LEU A 181 -10.93 7.65 7.42
N ALA A 182 -11.40 8.36 8.43
CA ALA A 182 -11.18 9.80 8.54
C ALA A 182 -9.71 10.16 8.81
N ALA A 183 -8.97 9.25 9.48
CA ALA A 183 -7.56 9.40 9.80
C ALA A 183 -6.88 8.04 9.98
N VAL A 184 -5.58 7.99 9.76
CA VAL A 184 -4.71 6.86 10.14
C VAL A 184 -3.95 7.24 11.41
N SER A 185 -3.85 6.31 12.34
CA SER A 185 -3.09 6.46 13.58
C SER A 185 -2.48 5.13 14.00
N PHE A 186 -1.52 5.16 14.93
CA PHE A 186 -1.03 3.94 15.55
C PHE A 186 -2.13 3.26 16.38
N PRO A 187 -2.15 1.93 16.43
CA PRO A 187 -3.10 1.19 17.23
C PRO A 187 -2.93 1.47 18.73
N THR A 188 -4.04 1.60 19.43
CA THR A 188 -4.05 1.59 20.90
C THR A 188 -4.34 0.19 21.38
N ILE A 189 -3.46 -0.36 22.24
CA ILE A 189 -3.69 -1.68 22.82
C ILE A 189 -4.75 -1.54 23.91
N THR A 190 -5.88 -2.21 23.71
CA THR A 190 -6.89 -2.39 24.76
C THR A 190 -6.56 -3.68 25.52
N THR A 191 -6.19 -3.56 26.79
CA THR A 191 -5.99 -4.68 27.71
C THR A 191 -7.28 -5.13 28.31
#